data_f82f3b499fc62c78d2b00f4d8a51a878
#
_entry.id   f82f3b499fc62c78d2b00f4d8a51a878
#
_cell.length_a   1.000
_cell.length_b   1.000
_cell.length_c   1.000
_cell.angle_alpha   90.00
_cell.angle_beta   90.00
_cell.angle_gamma   90.00
#
_symmetry.space_group_name_H-M   'P 1'
#
loop_
_entity.id
_entity.type
_entity.pdbx_description
1 polymer ?
#
loop_
_entity_poly.entity_id
_entity_poly.type
_entity_poly.pdbx_seq_one_letter_code
_entity_poly.pdbx_strand_id
1 'polypeptide(L)'
;MAWTRFSLAGPAGAALDADAVHYGPGVPTEDELKLLGRVEGKRVLELGCGAGAGTVALARNGARVIAVDTEAGNLDDTRERAERAGVRVETHNGPLAELAFVRADTVDAAVSTYGLSGVADLDRVFRQVHRVLRTDRPFVFSVPHPAFVMLDPAGGEPVLRRPWWDTSPVTWAGSDHPGEPDRPVTLGLLVSALGRAGFAVDAVVEPAAEREAAGPSWSEAMRWVPPSLILRARKLGN
;
A
#
# COMPACT_ATOMS: atom_id res chain seq x y z
N MET A 1 -5.50 -18.90 -15.58
CA MET A 1 -4.19 -18.29 -15.27
C MET A 1 -4.41 -17.35 -14.09
N ALA A 2 -3.60 -17.42 -13.04
CA ALA A 2 -3.79 -16.55 -11.89
C ALA A 2 -3.00 -15.25 -12.10
N TRP A 3 -3.44 -14.16 -11.47
CA TRP A 3 -2.75 -12.88 -11.50
C TRP A 3 -1.38 -12.97 -10.81
N THR A 4 -0.38 -12.30 -11.37
CA THR A 4 0.89 -12.09 -10.67
C THR A 4 0.71 -10.92 -9.70
N ARG A 5 0.83 -11.17 -8.39
CA ARG A 5 0.78 -10.11 -7.40
C ARG A 5 1.94 -9.15 -7.63
N PHE A 6 1.65 -7.86 -7.60
CA PHE A 6 2.69 -6.85 -7.50
C PHE A 6 3.42 -7.03 -6.17
N SER A 7 4.70 -7.36 -6.25
CA SER A 7 5.60 -7.42 -5.10
C SER A 7 6.63 -6.32 -5.23
N LEU A 8 6.79 -5.52 -4.19
CA LEU A 8 7.88 -4.55 -4.12
C LEU A 8 9.26 -5.23 -4.10
N ALA A 9 9.30 -6.53 -3.80
CA ALA A 9 10.49 -7.34 -3.98
C ALA A 9 10.74 -7.73 -5.46
N GLY A 10 9.71 -7.64 -6.31
CA GLY A 10 9.78 -8.07 -7.71
C GLY A 10 9.99 -9.58 -7.89
N PRO A 11 9.85 -10.12 -9.10
CA PRO A 11 10.51 -11.37 -9.44
C PRO A 11 12.02 -11.15 -9.35
N ALA A 12 12.77 -12.20 -9.01
CA ALA A 12 14.23 -12.15 -8.90
C ALA A 12 14.83 -11.42 -10.14
N GLY A 13 15.39 -10.23 -9.93
CA GLY A 13 15.97 -9.37 -10.98
C GLY A 13 15.18 -8.13 -11.39
N ALA A 14 13.93 -7.94 -10.98
CA ALA A 14 13.22 -6.67 -11.18
C ALA A 14 13.43 -5.77 -9.95
N ALA A 15 14.48 -4.97 -9.98
CA ALA A 15 14.68 -3.94 -8.97
C ALA A 15 13.70 -2.79 -9.22
N LEU A 16 12.66 -2.65 -8.39
CA LEU A 16 11.98 -1.38 -8.26
C LEU A 16 12.97 -0.36 -7.71
N ASP A 17 12.87 0.87 -8.19
CA ASP A 17 13.68 1.96 -7.68
C ASP A 17 13.49 2.05 -6.16
N ALA A 18 14.57 1.79 -5.41
CA ALA A 18 14.56 1.81 -3.96
C ALA A 18 14.48 3.23 -3.39
N ASP A 19 14.48 4.25 -4.24
CA ASP A 19 14.49 5.66 -3.85
C ASP A 19 13.11 6.31 -3.91
N ALA A 20 12.05 5.53 -4.25
CA ALA A 20 10.69 6.04 -4.34
C ALA A 20 9.68 5.19 -3.55
N VAL A 21 8.59 5.82 -3.11
CA VAL A 21 7.40 5.12 -2.62
C VAL A 21 6.52 4.79 -3.82
N HIS A 22 6.35 3.51 -4.11
CA HIS A 22 5.54 3.02 -5.23
C HIS A 22 4.12 2.72 -4.77
N TYR A 23 3.13 3.06 -5.58
CA TYR A 23 1.71 2.79 -5.29
C TYR A 23 1.15 1.60 -6.09
N GLY A 24 1.96 0.97 -6.91
CA GLY A 24 1.57 -0.21 -7.68
C GLY A 24 2.37 -0.37 -8.97
N PRO A 25 2.09 -1.41 -9.78
CA PRO A 25 2.84 -1.70 -10.99
C PRO A 25 2.56 -0.68 -12.09
N GLY A 26 3.63 -0.02 -12.55
CA GLY A 26 3.57 0.91 -13.68
C GLY A 26 2.79 2.19 -13.44
N VAL A 27 2.43 2.48 -12.18
CA VAL A 27 1.71 3.72 -11.84
C VAL A 27 2.68 4.75 -11.26
N PRO A 28 2.35 6.05 -11.31
CA PRO A 28 3.20 7.12 -10.79
C PRO A 28 3.55 6.91 -9.32
N THR A 29 4.76 7.31 -8.94
CA THR A 29 5.29 7.21 -7.58
C THR A 29 4.84 8.38 -6.70
N GLU A 30 5.20 8.35 -5.41
CA GLU A 30 4.97 9.49 -4.50
C GLU A 30 5.70 10.75 -4.97
N ASP A 31 6.86 10.61 -5.63
CA ASP A 31 7.60 11.77 -6.14
C ASP A 31 6.87 12.53 -7.24
N GLU A 32 5.98 11.86 -7.96
CA GLU A 32 5.12 12.46 -8.98
C GLU A 32 3.78 12.91 -8.38
N LEU A 33 3.13 12.05 -7.57
CA LEU A 33 1.78 12.30 -7.05
C LEU A 33 1.75 13.27 -5.86
N LYS A 34 2.82 13.34 -5.05
CA LYS A 34 2.94 14.22 -3.88
C LYS A 34 1.79 14.09 -2.87
N LEU A 35 1.24 12.88 -2.70
CA LEU A 35 0.09 12.63 -1.84
C LEU A 35 0.42 12.73 -0.34
N LEU A 36 1.61 12.29 0.08
CA LEU A 36 2.10 12.45 1.46
C LEU A 36 2.57 13.88 1.74
N GLY A 37 2.97 14.57 0.66
CA GLY A 37 3.62 15.87 0.74
C GLY A 37 5.03 15.78 1.34
N ARG A 38 5.57 16.89 1.82
CA ARG A 38 6.94 16.94 2.36
C ARG A 38 7.06 16.12 3.64
N VAL A 39 7.95 15.13 3.67
CA VAL A 39 8.14 14.19 4.79
C VAL A 39 9.36 14.48 5.65
N GLU A 40 10.26 15.38 5.23
CA GLU A 40 11.47 15.75 5.97
C GLU A 40 11.16 16.17 7.42
N GLY A 41 11.85 15.56 8.38
CA GLY A 41 11.68 15.80 9.81
C GLY A 41 10.37 15.25 10.40
N LYS A 42 9.47 14.70 9.58
CA LYS A 42 8.18 14.17 10.01
C LYS A 42 8.27 12.72 10.49
N ARG A 43 7.36 12.35 11.39
CA ARG A 43 7.18 10.98 11.82
C ARG A 43 6.15 10.30 10.91
N VAL A 44 6.60 9.31 10.15
CA VAL A 44 5.79 8.60 9.15
C VAL A 44 5.57 7.17 9.60
N LEU A 45 4.33 6.71 9.59
CA LEU A 45 3.95 5.32 9.84
C LEU A 45 3.74 4.61 8.51
N GLU A 46 4.46 3.53 8.26
CA GLU A 46 4.26 2.66 7.11
C GLU A 46 3.68 1.32 7.55
N LEU A 47 2.53 0.94 6.97
CA LEU A 47 1.80 -0.28 7.28
C LEU A 47 1.94 -1.30 6.15
N GLY A 48 2.48 -2.47 6.48
CA GLY A 48 2.81 -3.50 5.49
C GLY A 48 4.01 -3.07 4.65
N CYS A 49 5.16 -2.84 5.32
CA CYS A 49 6.36 -2.30 4.67
C CYS A 49 7.04 -3.27 3.71
N GLY A 50 6.68 -4.58 3.76
CA GLY A 50 7.34 -5.61 2.97
C GLY A 50 8.86 -5.58 3.17
N ALA A 51 9.64 -5.76 2.11
CA ALA A 51 11.09 -5.73 2.15
C ALA A 51 11.70 -4.30 2.29
N GLY A 52 10.90 -3.28 2.64
CA GLY A 52 11.37 -1.97 3.09
C GLY A 52 11.80 -0.99 2.01
N ALA A 53 11.40 -1.17 0.75
CA ALA A 53 11.75 -0.21 -0.30
C ALA A 53 11.16 1.18 -0.01
N GLY A 54 9.86 1.27 0.27
CA GLY A 54 9.18 2.51 0.67
C GLY A 54 9.74 3.10 1.96
N THR A 55 10.00 2.23 2.96
CA THR A 55 10.61 2.63 4.24
C THR A 55 11.92 3.37 4.03
N VAL A 56 12.80 2.82 3.22
CA VAL A 56 14.13 3.41 2.94
C VAL A 56 13.99 4.69 2.14
N ALA A 57 13.11 4.72 1.12
CA ALA A 57 12.84 5.92 0.34
C ALA A 57 12.37 7.08 1.23
N LEU A 58 11.39 6.83 2.13
CA LEU A 58 10.92 7.82 3.09
C LEU A 58 12.04 8.30 4.03
N ALA A 59 12.86 7.37 4.54
CA ALA A 59 13.96 7.70 5.47
C ALA A 59 15.06 8.52 4.76
N ARG A 60 15.41 8.22 3.50
CA ARG A 60 16.33 9.02 2.69
C ARG A 60 15.81 10.43 2.43
N ASN A 61 14.48 10.59 2.32
CA ASN A 61 13.81 11.89 2.22
C ASN A 61 13.67 12.59 3.59
N GLY A 62 14.39 12.13 4.62
CA GLY A 62 14.48 12.76 5.93
C GLY A 62 13.33 12.46 6.89
N ALA A 63 12.47 11.49 6.59
CA ALA A 63 11.43 11.06 7.52
C ALA A 63 11.98 10.20 8.66
N ARG A 64 11.32 10.27 9.83
CA ARG A 64 11.47 9.30 10.92
C ARG A 64 10.42 8.23 10.76
N VAL A 65 10.82 7.09 10.16
CA VAL A 65 9.88 6.05 9.75
C VAL A 65 9.68 5.01 10.85
N ILE A 66 8.41 4.67 11.09
CA ILE A 66 7.98 3.49 11.84
C ILE A 66 7.39 2.52 10.81
N ALA A 67 8.09 1.43 10.55
CA ALA A 67 7.67 0.38 9.62
C ALA A 67 7.04 -0.79 10.39
N VAL A 68 5.83 -1.18 10.00
CA VAL A 68 5.08 -2.29 10.61
C VAL A 68 4.82 -3.35 9.56
N ASP A 69 5.09 -4.60 9.90
CA ASP A 69 4.75 -5.75 9.06
C ASP A 69 4.40 -6.98 9.91
N THR A 70 3.54 -7.85 9.39
CA THR A 70 3.16 -9.11 10.04
C THR A 70 4.26 -10.17 9.92
N GLU A 71 5.06 -10.08 8.86
CA GLU A 71 6.13 -11.04 8.55
C GLU A 71 7.48 -10.55 9.09
N ALA A 72 8.06 -11.29 10.05
CA ALA A 72 9.35 -10.94 10.64
C ALA A 72 10.48 -10.88 9.60
N GLY A 73 10.46 -11.76 8.59
CA GLY A 73 11.45 -11.77 7.49
C GLY A 73 11.44 -10.47 6.69
N ASN A 74 10.27 -9.89 6.43
CA ASN A 74 10.16 -8.59 5.77
C ASN A 74 10.85 -7.47 6.57
N LEU A 75 10.75 -7.53 7.90
CA LEU A 75 11.40 -6.55 8.77
C LEU A 75 12.91 -6.75 8.85
N ASP A 76 13.40 -7.98 8.76
CA ASP A 76 14.82 -8.26 8.68
C ASP A 76 15.40 -7.70 7.37
N ASP A 77 14.74 -7.94 6.24
CA ASP A 77 15.08 -7.34 4.94
C ASP A 77 15.05 -5.81 4.99
N THR A 78 14.03 -5.24 5.67
CA THR A 78 13.91 -3.79 5.85
C THR A 78 15.09 -3.21 6.63
N ARG A 79 15.50 -3.86 7.73
CA ARG A 79 16.67 -3.42 8.54
C ARG A 79 17.96 -3.50 7.74
N GLU A 80 18.19 -4.62 7.03
CA GLU A 80 19.37 -4.80 6.18
C GLU A 80 19.42 -3.74 5.07
N ARG A 81 18.29 -3.47 4.42
CA ARG A 81 18.19 -2.44 3.39
C ARG A 81 18.47 -1.05 3.96
N ALA A 82 17.92 -0.72 5.13
CA ALA A 82 18.14 0.55 5.81
C ALA A 82 19.63 0.73 6.21
N GLU A 83 20.27 -0.33 6.73
CA GLU A 83 21.70 -0.32 7.06
C GLU A 83 22.56 -0.06 5.80
N ARG A 84 22.30 -0.79 4.72
CA ARG A 84 23.00 -0.58 3.43
C ARG A 84 22.80 0.84 2.89
N ALA A 85 21.64 1.43 3.13
CA ALA A 85 21.33 2.80 2.72
C ALA A 85 21.87 3.88 3.68
N GLY A 86 22.42 3.52 4.82
CA GLY A 86 22.90 4.44 5.84
C GLY A 86 21.81 5.26 6.53
N VAL A 87 20.56 4.73 6.57
CA VAL A 87 19.43 5.40 7.21
C VAL A 87 18.95 4.63 8.45
N ARG A 88 18.23 5.34 9.35
CA ARG A 88 17.64 4.74 10.55
C ARG A 88 16.14 4.62 10.41
N VAL A 89 15.61 3.44 10.75
CA VAL A 89 14.19 3.14 10.74
C VAL A 89 13.80 2.41 12.05
N GLU A 90 12.59 2.63 12.52
CA GLU A 90 11.99 1.86 13.61
C GLU A 90 11.14 0.76 12.99
N THR A 91 11.35 -0.50 13.38
CA THR A 91 10.57 -1.64 12.86
C THR A 91 9.76 -2.29 13.95
N HIS A 92 8.52 -2.68 13.65
CA HIS A 92 7.64 -3.36 14.59
C HIS A 92 6.94 -4.55 13.92
N ASN A 93 7.12 -5.75 14.50
CA ASN A 93 6.44 -6.95 14.02
C ASN A 93 5.09 -7.11 14.72
N GLY A 94 4.01 -7.18 13.95
CA GLY A 94 2.67 -7.41 14.48
C GLY A 94 1.56 -7.07 13.51
N PRO A 95 0.31 -7.36 13.91
CA PRO A 95 -0.86 -7.05 13.09
C PRO A 95 -0.98 -5.54 12.81
N LEU A 96 -1.32 -5.18 11.57
CA LEU A 96 -1.45 -3.77 11.15
C LEU A 96 -2.58 -3.03 11.90
N ALA A 97 -3.50 -3.78 12.48
CA ALA A 97 -4.59 -3.26 13.32
C ALA A 97 -4.21 -3.07 14.81
N GLU A 98 -2.93 -3.27 15.18
CA GLU A 98 -2.47 -3.19 16.58
C GLU A 98 -1.31 -2.19 16.72
N LEU A 99 -1.67 -0.92 16.87
CA LEU A 99 -0.70 0.18 16.99
C LEU A 99 -0.55 0.71 18.41
N ALA A 100 -0.77 -0.12 19.44
CA ALA A 100 -0.73 0.30 20.85
C ALA A 100 0.64 0.90 21.28
N PHE A 101 1.72 0.50 20.62
CA PHE A 101 3.07 1.02 20.84
C PHE A 101 3.27 2.45 20.31
N VAL A 102 2.38 2.94 19.44
CA VAL A 102 2.41 4.33 18.93
C VAL A 102 1.43 5.17 19.75
N ARG A 103 1.94 6.28 20.36
CA ARG A 103 1.08 7.23 21.08
C ARG A 103 0.10 7.92 20.13
N ALA A 104 -1.08 8.25 20.67
CA ALA A 104 -2.07 9.04 19.95
C ALA A 104 -1.50 10.41 19.53
N ASP A 105 -1.92 10.90 18.40
CA ASP A 105 -1.59 12.24 17.87
C ASP A 105 -0.07 12.54 17.77
N THR A 106 0.73 11.52 17.41
CA THR A 106 2.19 11.68 17.27
C THR A 106 2.73 11.45 15.86
N VAL A 107 1.91 10.95 14.94
CA VAL A 107 2.29 10.64 13.55
C VAL A 107 1.88 11.78 12.62
N ASP A 108 2.77 12.18 11.73
CA ASP A 108 2.55 13.30 10.80
C ASP A 108 2.04 12.85 9.43
N ALA A 109 2.22 11.58 9.07
CA ALA A 109 1.66 10.94 7.88
C ALA A 109 1.63 9.42 8.09
N ALA A 110 0.66 8.75 7.46
CA ALA A 110 0.62 7.30 7.38
C ALA A 110 0.55 6.87 5.91
N VAL A 111 1.20 5.74 5.58
CA VAL A 111 1.20 5.18 4.23
C VAL A 111 1.07 3.65 4.28
N SER A 112 0.45 3.08 3.26
CA SER A 112 0.45 1.64 3.01
C SER A 112 0.38 1.36 1.53
N THR A 113 1.32 0.61 1.01
CA THR A 113 1.32 0.19 -0.40
C THR A 113 0.96 -1.29 -0.47
N TYR A 114 -0.26 -1.59 -0.90
CA TYR A 114 -0.84 -2.94 -0.95
C TYR A 114 -0.86 -3.71 0.39
N GLY A 115 -0.27 -3.17 1.46
CA GLY A 115 -0.23 -3.82 2.76
C GLY A 115 -1.60 -4.06 3.38
N LEU A 116 -2.62 -3.30 2.96
CA LEU A 116 -3.98 -3.44 3.48
C LEU A 116 -4.83 -4.46 2.71
N SER A 117 -4.38 -4.97 1.58
CA SER A 117 -5.20 -5.83 0.70
C SER A 117 -5.60 -7.17 1.34
N GLY A 118 -4.78 -7.72 2.24
CA GLY A 118 -5.07 -8.97 2.94
C GLY A 118 -5.81 -8.79 4.28
N VAL A 119 -5.97 -7.55 4.75
CA VAL A 119 -6.49 -7.29 6.09
C VAL A 119 -8.00 -7.54 6.18
N ALA A 120 -8.41 -8.40 7.10
CA ALA A 120 -9.82 -8.75 7.28
C ALA A 120 -10.65 -7.65 7.96
N ASP A 121 -10.06 -6.90 8.90
CA ASP A 121 -10.73 -5.83 9.66
C ASP A 121 -10.10 -4.46 9.36
N LEU A 122 -10.43 -3.91 8.19
CA LEU A 122 -9.99 -2.57 7.79
C LEU A 122 -10.55 -1.47 8.69
N ASP A 123 -11.77 -1.63 9.23
CA ASP A 123 -12.34 -0.67 10.17
C ASP A 123 -11.46 -0.51 11.42
N ARG A 124 -10.89 -1.61 11.92
CA ARG A 124 -9.97 -1.57 13.07
C ARG A 124 -8.66 -0.87 12.69
N VAL A 125 -8.07 -1.19 11.54
CA VAL A 125 -6.86 -0.51 11.04
C VAL A 125 -7.12 0.99 10.95
N PHE A 126 -8.19 1.41 10.28
CA PHE A 126 -8.49 2.83 10.09
C PHE A 126 -8.69 3.57 11.42
N ARG A 127 -9.39 2.97 12.39
CA ARG A 127 -9.52 3.55 13.73
C ARG A 127 -8.15 3.69 14.43
N GLN A 128 -7.24 2.71 14.31
CA GLN A 128 -5.91 2.80 14.90
C GLN A 128 -5.04 3.85 14.20
N VAL A 129 -5.08 3.92 12.87
CA VAL A 129 -4.38 4.98 12.13
C VAL A 129 -4.93 6.35 12.52
N HIS A 130 -6.25 6.50 12.59
CA HIS A 130 -6.87 7.75 13.05
C HIS A 130 -6.39 8.14 14.45
N ARG A 131 -6.33 7.21 15.38
CA ARG A 131 -5.87 7.46 16.74
C ARG A 131 -4.44 8.01 16.80
N VAL A 132 -3.52 7.46 16.00
CA VAL A 132 -2.09 7.83 16.07
C VAL A 132 -1.73 9.04 15.21
N LEU A 133 -2.49 9.32 14.14
CA LEU A 133 -2.30 10.50 13.30
C LEU A 133 -2.68 11.78 14.05
N ARG A 134 -1.95 12.85 13.81
CA ARG A 134 -2.36 14.21 14.19
C ARG A 134 -3.51 14.68 13.31
N THR A 135 -4.31 15.59 13.82
CA THR A 135 -5.42 16.21 13.06
C THR A 135 -4.90 16.82 11.74
N ASP A 136 -5.70 16.71 10.70
CA ASP A 136 -5.44 17.19 9.34
C ASP A 136 -4.21 16.56 8.65
N ARG A 137 -3.72 15.44 9.15
CA ARG A 137 -2.60 14.73 8.53
C ARG A 137 -3.07 13.63 7.59
N PRO A 138 -2.29 13.38 6.51
CA PRO A 138 -2.68 12.43 5.48
C PRO A 138 -2.45 10.99 5.92
N PHE A 139 -3.39 10.15 5.55
CA PHE A 139 -3.24 8.72 5.39
C PHE A 139 -3.39 8.39 3.91
N VAL A 140 -2.34 7.86 3.30
CA VAL A 140 -2.31 7.47 1.88
C VAL A 140 -2.15 5.97 1.80
N PHE A 141 -2.98 5.32 1.01
CA PHE A 141 -2.78 3.89 0.77
C PHE A 141 -3.21 3.49 -0.64
N SER A 142 -2.59 2.44 -1.14
CA SER A 142 -2.98 1.78 -2.37
C SER A 142 -3.43 0.34 -2.11
N VAL A 143 -4.36 -0.10 -2.92
CA VAL A 143 -4.85 -1.49 -2.99
C VAL A 143 -4.97 -1.90 -4.46
N PRO A 144 -4.99 -3.21 -4.79
CA PRO A 144 -5.39 -3.65 -6.11
C PRO A 144 -6.75 -3.03 -6.48
N HIS A 145 -6.84 -2.46 -7.68
CA HIS A 145 -8.09 -1.81 -8.09
C HIS A 145 -9.21 -2.85 -8.19
N PRO A 146 -10.38 -2.63 -7.57
CA PRO A 146 -11.45 -3.62 -7.55
C PRO A 146 -11.90 -4.05 -8.96
N ALA A 147 -11.96 -3.14 -9.94
CA ALA A 147 -12.29 -3.50 -11.32
C ALA A 147 -11.20 -4.36 -11.97
N PHE A 148 -9.92 -4.11 -11.65
CA PHE A 148 -8.81 -4.92 -12.16
C PHE A 148 -8.89 -6.36 -11.64
N VAL A 149 -9.22 -6.54 -10.35
CA VAL A 149 -9.36 -7.87 -9.72
C VAL A 149 -10.51 -8.69 -10.31
N MET A 150 -11.48 -8.04 -10.95
CA MET A 150 -12.63 -8.72 -11.57
C MET A 150 -12.33 -9.29 -12.96
N LEU A 151 -11.24 -8.86 -13.60
CA LEU A 151 -10.92 -9.23 -14.98
C LEU A 151 -10.21 -10.58 -15.06
N ASP A 152 -10.35 -11.24 -16.22
CA ASP A 152 -9.54 -12.40 -16.56
C ASP A 152 -8.13 -11.96 -16.97
N PRO A 153 -7.08 -12.41 -16.27
CA PRO A 153 -5.71 -12.02 -16.60
C PRO A 153 -5.19 -12.65 -17.89
N ALA A 154 -5.84 -13.69 -18.41
CA ALA A 154 -5.34 -14.50 -19.50
C ALA A 154 -5.77 -14.04 -20.90
N GLY A 155 -6.71 -13.08 -20.99
CA GLY A 155 -7.34 -12.68 -22.25
C GLY A 155 -6.72 -11.45 -22.89
N GLY A 156 -6.81 -11.34 -24.23
CA GLY A 156 -6.49 -10.11 -24.98
C GLY A 156 -7.57 -9.02 -24.81
N GLU A 157 -8.82 -9.41 -24.62
CA GLU A 157 -9.94 -8.52 -24.31
C GLU A 157 -10.35 -8.68 -22.83
N PRO A 158 -10.77 -7.59 -22.16
CA PRO A 158 -11.14 -7.64 -20.76
C PRO A 158 -12.46 -8.40 -20.59
N VAL A 159 -12.41 -9.52 -19.90
CA VAL A 159 -13.59 -10.33 -19.56
C VAL A 159 -13.76 -10.36 -18.07
N LEU A 160 -14.95 -9.99 -17.59
CA LEU A 160 -15.29 -10.07 -16.17
C LEU A 160 -15.45 -11.54 -15.75
N ARG A 161 -14.74 -11.94 -14.69
CA ARG A 161 -14.78 -13.29 -14.11
C ARG A 161 -15.30 -13.31 -12.68
N ARG A 162 -15.45 -12.15 -12.04
CA ARG A 162 -15.95 -12.04 -10.68
C ARG A 162 -17.08 -11.02 -10.61
N PRO A 163 -18.14 -11.29 -9.84
CA PRO A 163 -19.14 -10.27 -9.49
C PRO A 163 -18.51 -9.12 -8.70
N TRP A 164 -19.01 -7.90 -8.89
CA TRP A 164 -18.53 -6.69 -8.20
C TRP A 164 -18.53 -6.81 -6.66
N TRP A 165 -19.50 -7.53 -6.11
CA TRP A 165 -19.68 -7.70 -4.66
C TRP A 165 -19.01 -8.97 -4.11
N ASP A 166 -18.29 -9.72 -4.93
CA ASP A 166 -17.56 -10.90 -4.46
C ASP A 166 -16.29 -10.46 -3.75
N THR A 167 -16.30 -10.57 -2.41
CA THR A 167 -15.16 -10.27 -1.53
C THR A 167 -14.40 -11.53 -1.11
N SER A 168 -14.64 -12.67 -1.76
CA SER A 168 -13.88 -13.87 -1.49
C SER A 168 -12.39 -13.66 -1.81
N PRO A 169 -11.49 -14.30 -1.04
CA PRO A 169 -10.05 -14.11 -1.22
C PRO A 169 -9.56 -14.40 -2.63
N VAL A 170 -8.54 -13.63 -3.06
CA VAL A 170 -7.87 -13.80 -4.35
C VAL A 170 -6.46 -14.29 -4.11
N THR A 171 -6.11 -15.41 -4.74
CA THR A 171 -4.73 -15.91 -4.76
C THR A 171 -4.05 -15.48 -6.05
N TRP A 172 -2.90 -14.83 -5.92
CA TRP A 172 -2.09 -14.39 -7.05
C TRP A 172 -1.04 -15.43 -7.40
N ALA A 173 -0.86 -15.73 -8.69
CA ALA A 173 0.24 -16.61 -9.13
C ALA A 173 1.58 -15.90 -8.95
N GLY A 174 2.59 -16.66 -8.51
CA GLY A 174 3.96 -16.16 -8.38
C GLY A 174 4.21 -15.32 -7.13
N SER A 175 3.29 -15.25 -6.18
CA SER A 175 3.64 -14.79 -4.86
C SER A 175 4.45 -15.87 -4.16
N ASP A 176 5.75 -15.67 -4.04
CA ASP A 176 6.64 -16.57 -3.27
C ASP A 176 6.35 -16.52 -1.76
N HIS A 177 5.41 -15.69 -1.34
CA HIS A 177 4.97 -15.55 0.03
C HIS A 177 3.57 -16.14 0.15
N PRO A 178 3.38 -17.19 0.95
CA PRO A 178 2.07 -17.74 1.32
C PRO A 178 1.37 -16.81 2.33
N GLY A 179 1.51 -15.51 2.18
CA GLY A 179 0.82 -14.53 2.99
C GLY A 179 -0.70 -14.64 2.88
N GLU A 180 -1.42 -13.94 3.72
CA GLU A 180 -2.88 -13.91 3.63
C GLU A 180 -3.32 -13.49 2.22
N PRO A 181 -4.30 -14.19 1.63
CA PRO A 181 -4.81 -13.87 0.30
C PRO A 181 -5.41 -12.46 0.30
N ASP A 182 -5.22 -11.73 -0.79
CA ASP A 182 -5.85 -10.42 -0.94
C ASP A 182 -7.38 -10.53 -0.87
N ARG A 183 -7.99 -9.55 -0.22
CA ARG A 183 -9.45 -9.42 -0.10
C ARG A 183 -9.89 -8.22 -0.93
N PRO A 184 -10.54 -8.43 -2.08
CA PRO A 184 -11.06 -7.34 -2.88
C PRO A 184 -12.03 -6.48 -2.07
N VAL A 185 -11.85 -5.18 -2.10
CA VAL A 185 -12.70 -4.22 -1.39
C VAL A 185 -13.18 -3.17 -2.38
N THR A 186 -14.47 -2.97 -2.49
CA THR A 186 -15.01 -1.93 -3.38
C THR A 186 -14.66 -0.53 -2.88
N LEU A 187 -14.57 0.44 -3.81
CA LEU A 187 -14.35 1.84 -3.46
C LEU A 187 -15.38 2.36 -2.45
N GLY A 188 -16.66 1.99 -2.63
CA GLY A 188 -17.73 2.37 -1.72
C GLY A 188 -17.53 1.88 -0.28
N LEU A 189 -17.05 0.63 -0.11
CA LEU A 189 -16.71 0.08 1.21
C LEU A 189 -15.53 0.81 1.84
N LEU A 190 -14.47 1.10 1.07
CA LEU A 190 -13.29 1.83 1.57
C LEU A 190 -13.66 3.23 2.04
N VAL A 191 -14.36 4.01 1.21
CA VAL A 191 -14.78 5.38 1.56
C VAL A 191 -15.70 5.38 2.78
N SER A 192 -16.64 4.44 2.85
CA SER A 192 -17.55 4.33 4.00
C SER A 192 -16.82 3.95 5.29
N ALA A 193 -15.84 3.03 5.22
CA ALA A 193 -15.03 2.63 6.37
C ALA A 193 -14.14 3.77 6.87
N LEU A 194 -13.52 4.53 5.96
CA LEU A 194 -12.75 5.72 6.30
C LEU A 194 -13.64 6.78 6.99
N GLY A 195 -14.82 7.05 6.44
CA GLY A 195 -15.79 7.99 7.04
C GLY A 195 -16.18 7.58 8.47
N ARG A 196 -16.50 6.29 8.69
CA ARG A 196 -16.81 5.76 10.04
C ARG A 196 -15.62 5.90 11.01
N ALA A 197 -14.40 5.85 10.50
CA ALA A 197 -13.18 6.01 11.31
C ALA A 197 -12.78 7.48 11.55
N GLY A 198 -13.56 8.46 11.05
CA GLY A 198 -13.29 9.89 11.24
C GLY A 198 -12.33 10.49 10.21
N PHE A 199 -12.22 9.90 9.03
CA PHE A 199 -11.45 10.44 7.92
C PHE A 199 -12.34 11.10 6.87
N ALA A 200 -11.84 12.17 6.25
CA ALA A 200 -12.35 12.70 4.99
C ALA A 200 -11.43 12.26 3.84
N VAL A 201 -11.97 11.61 2.82
CA VAL A 201 -11.23 11.30 1.59
C VAL A 201 -11.14 12.59 0.77
N ASP A 202 -9.92 13.04 0.47
CA ASP A 202 -9.66 14.26 -0.29
C ASP A 202 -8.97 14.01 -1.64
N ALA A 203 -8.50 12.77 -1.88
CA ALA A 203 -8.04 12.34 -3.21
C ALA A 203 -8.37 10.85 -3.43
N VAL A 204 -8.85 10.57 -4.63
CA VAL A 204 -8.97 9.21 -5.19
C VAL A 204 -8.23 9.24 -6.52
N VAL A 205 -7.21 8.38 -6.67
CA VAL A 205 -6.36 8.36 -7.85
C VAL A 205 -6.43 6.96 -8.47
N GLU A 206 -6.78 6.92 -9.74
CA GLU A 206 -6.93 5.72 -10.55
C GLU A 206 -6.02 5.86 -11.79
N PRO A 207 -4.70 5.70 -11.63
CA PRO A 207 -3.75 6.03 -12.66
C PRO A 207 -3.70 4.95 -13.74
N ALA A 208 -3.54 5.37 -15.00
CA ALA A 208 -3.15 4.45 -16.05
C ALA A 208 -1.77 3.87 -15.75
N ALA A 209 -1.59 2.59 -16.02
CA ALA A 209 -0.28 1.97 -15.92
C ALA A 209 0.53 2.14 -17.20
N GLU A 210 1.84 2.37 -17.04
CA GLU A 210 2.79 2.37 -18.13
C GLU A 210 3.48 1.01 -18.22
N ARG A 211 3.51 0.44 -19.44
CA ARG A 211 4.02 -0.91 -19.67
C ARG A 211 5.49 -1.06 -19.28
N GLU A 212 6.32 -0.09 -19.65
CA GLU A 212 7.75 -0.11 -19.36
C GLU A 212 8.02 -0.02 -17.86
N ALA A 213 7.30 0.85 -17.16
CA ALA A 213 7.42 1.00 -15.72
C ALA A 213 6.84 -0.20 -14.95
N ALA A 214 5.80 -0.87 -15.46
CA ALA A 214 5.26 -2.09 -14.86
C ALA A 214 6.18 -3.31 -15.05
N GLY A 215 6.99 -3.32 -16.11
CA GLY A 215 7.93 -4.39 -16.38
C GLY A 215 7.28 -5.79 -16.35
N PRO A 216 7.87 -6.74 -15.57
CA PRO A 216 7.33 -8.11 -15.47
C PRO A 216 5.93 -8.19 -14.84
N SER A 217 5.50 -7.13 -14.13
CA SER A 217 4.16 -7.07 -13.53
C SER A 217 3.09 -6.63 -14.53
N TRP A 218 3.46 -6.32 -15.77
CA TRP A 218 2.50 -5.92 -16.79
C TRP A 218 1.49 -7.01 -17.08
N SER A 219 0.23 -6.59 -17.21
CA SER A 219 -0.87 -7.40 -17.74
C SER A 219 -1.62 -6.61 -18.80
N GLU A 220 -2.07 -7.25 -19.87
CA GLU A 220 -2.86 -6.60 -20.92
C GLU A 220 -4.17 -5.97 -20.38
N ALA A 221 -4.69 -6.47 -19.25
CA ALA A 221 -5.82 -5.86 -18.56
C ALA A 221 -5.55 -4.42 -18.10
N MET A 222 -4.28 -4.06 -17.85
CA MET A 222 -3.87 -2.69 -17.44
C MET A 222 -4.09 -1.64 -18.55
N ARG A 223 -4.28 -2.08 -19.79
CA ARG A 223 -4.68 -1.17 -20.88
C ARG A 223 -6.12 -0.68 -20.76
N TRP A 224 -6.94 -1.37 -20.00
CA TRP A 224 -8.37 -1.15 -19.92
C TRP A 224 -8.82 -0.57 -18.58
N VAL A 225 -8.14 -0.98 -17.53
CA VAL A 225 -8.46 -0.52 -16.16
C VAL A 225 -7.18 -0.27 -15.38
N PRO A 226 -7.19 0.68 -14.45
CA PRO A 226 -6.04 0.92 -13.57
C PRO A 226 -5.76 -0.31 -12.71
N PRO A 227 -4.49 -0.71 -12.51
CA PRO A 227 -4.15 -1.84 -11.64
C PRO A 227 -4.29 -1.50 -10.17
N SER A 228 -4.16 -0.22 -9.83
CA SER A 228 -4.14 0.28 -8.46
C SER A 228 -5.22 1.32 -8.24
N LEU A 229 -5.84 1.24 -7.08
CA LEU A 229 -6.67 2.30 -6.50
C LEU A 229 -5.87 2.94 -5.36
N ILE A 230 -5.63 4.26 -5.43
CA ILE A 230 -4.90 5.01 -4.43
C ILE A 230 -5.86 5.99 -3.77
N LEU A 231 -5.93 5.99 -2.44
CA LEU A 231 -6.73 6.94 -1.68
C LEU A 231 -5.84 7.77 -0.76
N ARG A 232 -6.14 9.07 -0.70
CA ARG A 232 -5.67 9.92 0.38
C ARG A 232 -6.87 10.35 1.21
N ALA A 233 -6.72 10.17 2.53
CA ALA A 233 -7.71 10.60 3.50
C ALA A 233 -7.03 11.45 4.58
N ARG A 234 -7.73 12.44 5.12
CA ARG A 234 -7.24 13.28 6.20
C ARG A 234 -8.02 13.02 7.47
N LYS A 235 -7.29 12.95 8.61
CA LYS A 235 -7.93 12.88 9.91
C LYS A 235 -8.74 14.14 10.17
N LEU A 236 -10.05 13.97 10.37
CA LEU A 236 -10.91 15.04 10.85
C LEU A 236 -10.60 15.35 12.32
N GLY A 237 -10.67 16.63 12.69
CA GLY A 237 -10.69 17.04 14.10
C GLY A 237 -11.98 16.57 14.78
N ASN A 238 -11.88 16.27 16.08
CA ASN A 238 -13.05 16.02 16.91
C ASN A 238 -13.81 17.32 17.16
#